data_922e74e853510bbeb7a9f644eda7b7d9
#
_entry.id   922e74e853510bbeb7a9f644eda7b7d9
#
_cell.length_a   1.000
_cell.length_b   1.000
_cell.length_c   1.000
_cell.angle_alpha   90.00
_cell.angle_beta   90.00
_cell.angle_gamma   90.00
#
_symmetry.space_group_name_H-M   'P 1'
#
loop_
_entity.id
_entity.type
_entity.pdbx_description
1 polymer ?
#
loop_
_entity_poly.entity_id
_entity_poly.type
_entity_poly.pdbx_seq_one_letter_code
_entity_poly.pdbx_strand_id
1 'polypeptide(L)'
;LEIKVENRHRQPVVGLQEPNFYLTENKRPVNKVKFLGAASNNDFADITLIIDRSSNCQLYKNEIETAVKEVAAAMEEKGTLRVISAGAIPVTEYIGKPSGVQNFTLETLKNPVSENVSVDLALRLATNDLINAEKKRSIIMISGGNTNNYSYSKYNLAEITSYMNNNSVCFSFIQVMQNALSSEMSYIVNNTCGELYYIFRPEGLKNIINDILEIPQGVYQLSYTSSLPTN
;
A
#
# COMPACT_ATOMS: atom_id res chain seq x y z
N LEU A 1 18.18 -16.69 -3.08
CA LEU A 1 18.40 -15.43 -2.38
C LEU A 1 17.54 -14.35 -3.02
N GLU A 2 16.73 -13.67 -2.23
CA GLU A 2 16.04 -12.46 -2.63
C GLU A 2 16.78 -11.24 -2.09
N ILE A 3 16.98 -10.25 -2.95
CA ILE A 3 17.68 -9.02 -2.62
C ILE A 3 16.80 -7.84 -3.02
N LYS A 4 16.49 -6.97 -2.07
CA LYS A 4 15.86 -5.68 -2.34
C LYS A 4 16.93 -4.62 -2.55
N VAL A 5 16.87 -3.90 -3.65
CA VAL A 5 17.81 -2.83 -3.98
C VAL A 5 17.07 -1.50 -4.02
N GLU A 6 17.52 -0.57 -3.21
CA GLU A 6 16.96 0.77 -3.10
C GLU A 6 18.07 1.82 -3.20
N ASN A 7 17.74 2.99 -3.71
CA ASN A 7 18.63 4.14 -3.66
C ASN A 7 18.61 4.78 -2.24
N ARG A 8 19.40 5.83 -2.04
CA ARG A 8 19.47 6.58 -0.76
C ARG A 8 18.14 7.22 -0.33
N HIS A 9 17.20 7.37 -1.25
CA HIS A 9 15.87 7.92 -1.02
C HIS A 9 14.78 6.86 -0.82
N ARG A 10 15.20 5.58 -0.65
CA ARG A 10 14.31 4.43 -0.49
C ARG A 10 13.44 4.11 -1.71
N GLN A 11 13.80 4.64 -2.86
CA GLN A 11 13.14 4.30 -4.11
C GLN A 11 13.73 3.01 -4.68
N PRO A 12 12.91 2.09 -5.23
CA PRO A 12 13.39 0.86 -5.81
C PRO A 12 14.32 1.13 -7.00
N VAL A 13 15.44 0.42 -7.06
CA VAL A 13 16.32 0.41 -8.23
C VAL A 13 15.90 -0.74 -9.12
N VAL A 14 15.43 -0.41 -10.32
CA VAL A 14 14.93 -1.39 -11.30
C VAL A 14 15.88 -1.50 -12.50
N GLY A 15 15.73 -2.56 -13.29
CA GLY A 15 16.54 -2.78 -14.50
C GLY A 15 17.95 -3.30 -14.24
N LEU A 16 18.27 -3.74 -13.02
CA LEU A 16 19.56 -4.36 -12.75
C LEU A 16 19.70 -5.72 -13.46
N GLN A 17 20.91 -6.02 -13.87
CA GLN A 17 21.29 -7.23 -14.58
C GLN A 17 22.39 -7.97 -13.79
N GLU A 18 22.71 -9.21 -14.19
CA GLU A 18 23.71 -10.04 -13.52
C GLU A 18 25.03 -9.32 -13.19
N PRO A 19 25.63 -8.52 -14.10
CA PRO A 19 26.90 -7.83 -13.81
C PRO A 19 26.82 -6.79 -12.69
N ASN A 20 25.60 -6.39 -12.28
CA ASN A 20 25.40 -5.43 -11.20
C ASN A 20 25.49 -6.08 -9.81
N PHE A 21 25.58 -7.41 -9.73
CA PHE A 21 25.60 -8.13 -8.47
C PHE A 21 26.96 -8.80 -8.25
N TYR A 22 27.54 -8.54 -7.10
CA TYR A 22 28.74 -9.20 -6.64
C TYR A 22 28.49 -9.86 -5.27
N LEU A 23 28.52 -11.19 -5.26
CA LEU A 23 28.20 -11.97 -4.07
C LEU A 23 29.45 -12.49 -3.40
N THR A 24 29.54 -12.32 -2.10
CA THR A 24 30.59 -12.92 -1.26
C THR A 24 29.98 -13.72 -0.13
N GLU A 25 30.60 -14.86 0.19
CA GLU A 25 30.25 -15.69 1.33
C GLU A 25 31.51 -15.83 2.21
N ASN A 26 31.42 -15.44 3.48
CA ASN A 26 32.57 -15.36 4.38
C ASN A 26 33.79 -14.60 3.79
N LYS A 27 33.52 -13.46 3.15
CA LYS A 27 34.52 -12.60 2.49
C LYS A 27 35.21 -13.24 1.27
N ARG A 28 34.75 -14.39 0.80
CA ARG A 28 35.24 -15.03 -0.42
C ARG A 28 34.24 -14.84 -1.57
N PRO A 29 34.69 -14.53 -2.79
CA PRO A 29 33.80 -14.45 -3.94
C PRO A 29 33.05 -15.77 -4.15
N VAL A 30 31.76 -15.69 -4.38
CA VAL A 30 30.96 -16.84 -4.78
C VAL A 30 31.06 -17.03 -6.29
N ASN A 31 31.57 -18.18 -6.68
CA ASN A 31 31.59 -18.58 -8.09
C ASN A 31 30.25 -19.23 -8.44
N LYS A 32 29.75 -18.99 -9.67
CA LYS A 32 28.47 -19.53 -10.18
C LYS A 32 27.22 -18.93 -9.51
N VAL A 33 27.20 -17.62 -9.41
CA VAL A 33 25.96 -16.89 -9.17
C VAL A 33 25.14 -16.92 -10.45
N LYS A 34 23.87 -17.28 -10.37
CA LYS A 34 22.93 -17.22 -11.50
C LYS A 34 21.89 -16.16 -11.18
N PHE A 35 21.78 -15.18 -12.04
CA PHE A 35 20.73 -14.16 -11.99
C PHE A 35 19.42 -14.76 -12.53
N LEU A 36 18.37 -14.76 -11.72
CA LEU A 36 17.05 -15.29 -12.07
C LEU A 36 16.08 -14.19 -12.53
N GLY A 37 16.51 -12.93 -12.46
CA GLY A 37 15.72 -11.78 -12.86
C GLY A 37 15.09 -11.03 -11.68
N ALA A 38 14.22 -10.07 -11.99
CA ALA A 38 13.40 -9.43 -11.01
C ALA A 38 12.40 -10.45 -10.43
N ALA A 39 12.15 -10.36 -9.12
CA ALA A 39 11.14 -11.21 -8.48
C ALA A 39 9.76 -10.88 -9.06
N SER A 40 9.17 -11.84 -9.74
CA SER A 40 7.87 -11.70 -10.42
C SER A 40 6.68 -12.14 -9.55
N ASN A 41 6.77 -11.95 -8.23
CA ASN A 41 5.68 -12.29 -7.33
C ASN A 41 4.54 -11.25 -7.37
N ASN A 42 4.04 -10.97 -8.56
CA ASN A 42 3.02 -9.94 -8.82
C ASN A 42 1.62 -10.54 -9.08
N ASP A 43 1.37 -11.77 -8.62
CA ASP A 43 0.09 -12.44 -8.88
C ASP A 43 -1.06 -11.80 -8.09
N PHE A 44 -0.76 -11.22 -6.94
CA PHE A 44 -1.72 -10.51 -6.10
C PHE A 44 -1.03 -9.57 -5.10
N ALA A 45 -1.83 -8.68 -4.50
CA ALA A 45 -1.41 -7.79 -3.44
C ALA A 45 -2.23 -8.01 -2.17
N ASP A 46 -1.60 -7.78 -1.01
CA ASP A 46 -2.30 -7.59 0.25
C ASP A 46 -2.62 -6.11 0.40
N ILE A 47 -3.89 -5.80 0.58
CA ILE A 47 -4.39 -4.42 0.53
C ILE A 47 -5.05 -4.06 1.85
N THR A 48 -4.74 -2.86 2.34
CA THR A 48 -5.48 -2.22 3.42
C THR A 48 -6.22 -1.01 2.87
N LEU A 49 -7.56 -1.05 2.94
CA LEU A 49 -8.40 0.11 2.68
C LEU A 49 -8.52 0.95 3.95
N ILE A 50 -8.24 2.24 3.85
CA ILE A 50 -8.51 3.20 4.91
C ILE A 50 -9.73 4.02 4.50
N ILE A 51 -10.79 3.96 5.29
CA ILE A 51 -12.03 4.69 5.07
C ILE A 51 -12.03 5.93 5.96
N ASP A 52 -12.07 7.10 5.35
CA ASP A 52 -12.19 8.37 6.05
C ASP A 52 -13.56 8.49 6.72
N ARG A 53 -13.55 8.66 8.05
CA ARG A 53 -14.75 8.83 8.89
C ARG A 53 -15.02 10.29 9.24
N SER A 54 -14.42 11.24 8.52
CA SER A 54 -14.78 12.65 8.71
C SER A 54 -16.24 12.91 8.37
N SER A 55 -16.84 13.90 9.03
CA SER A 55 -18.22 14.32 8.79
C SER A 55 -18.47 14.71 7.33
N ASN A 56 -17.48 15.31 6.68
CA ASN A 56 -17.55 15.71 5.26
C ASN A 56 -17.69 14.51 4.33
N CYS A 57 -17.08 13.36 4.65
CA CYS A 57 -17.16 12.15 3.83
C CYS A 57 -18.53 11.47 3.89
N GLN A 58 -19.37 11.79 4.89
CA GLN A 58 -20.71 11.22 4.98
C GLN A 58 -21.63 11.64 3.81
N LEU A 59 -21.36 12.77 3.20
CA LEU A 59 -22.08 13.25 2.01
C LEU A 59 -21.82 12.38 0.77
N TYR A 60 -20.73 11.60 0.78
CA TYR A 60 -20.28 10.74 -0.32
C TYR A 60 -20.35 9.25 0.03
N LYS A 61 -21.31 8.89 0.87
CA LYS A 61 -21.51 7.53 1.34
C LYS A 61 -21.56 6.51 0.20
N ASN A 62 -22.38 6.76 -0.80
CA ASN A 62 -22.60 5.83 -1.92
C ASN A 62 -21.32 5.65 -2.74
N GLU A 63 -20.58 6.71 -2.96
CA GLU A 63 -19.31 6.70 -3.69
C GLU A 63 -18.24 5.91 -2.94
N ILE A 64 -18.14 6.10 -1.62
CA ILE A 64 -17.20 5.37 -0.76
C ILE A 64 -17.55 3.87 -0.74
N GLU A 65 -18.81 3.52 -0.53
CA GLU A 65 -19.27 2.13 -0.54
C GLU A 65 -19.04 1.45 -1.89
N THR A 66 -19.27 2.18 -2.99
CA THR A 66 -18.98 1.71 -4.34
C THR A 66 -17.50 1.48 -4.53
N ALA A 67 -16.65 2.43 -4.13
CA ALA A 67 -15.20 2.30 -4.24
C ALA A 67 -14.66 1.07 -3.48
N VAL A 68 -15.13 0.83 -2.25
CA VAL A 68 -14.75 -0.36 -1.48
C VAL A 68 -15.09 -1.65 -2.22
N LYS A 69 -16.30 -1.74 -2.77
CA LYS A 69 -16.79 -2.92 -3.49
C LYS A 69 -16.05 -3.13 -4.82
N GLU A 70 -15.76 -2.06 -5.55
CA GLU A 70 -15.00 -2.13 -6.80
C GLU A 70 -13.56 -2.58 -6.59
N VAL A 71 -12.86 -2.04 -5.57
CA VAL A 71 -11.50 -2.49 -5.22
C VAL A 71 -11.52 -3.97 -4.81
N ALA A 72 -12.46 -4.37 -3.97
CA ALA A 72 -12.59 -5.77 -3.57
C ALA A 72 -12.87 -6.70 -4.76
N ALA A 73 -13.74 -6.31 -5.67
CA ALA A 73 -14.05 -7.07 -6.87
C ALA A 73 -12.83 -7.20 -7.81
N ALA A 74 -12.05 -6.11 -7.96
CA ALA A 74 -10.83 -6.11 -8.77
C ALA A 74 -9.71 -7.01 -8.20
N MET A 75 -9.74 -7.34 -6.91
CA MET A 75 -8.81 -8.30 -6.30
C MET A 75 -9.08 -9.76 -6.69
N GLU A 76 -10.21 -10.09 -7.31
CA GLU A 76 -10.56 -11.44 -7.79
C GLU A 76 -10.33 -12.55 -6.74
N GLU A 77 -10.70 -12.31 -5.48
CA GLU A 77 -10.47 -13.23 -4.33
C GLU A 77 -8.99 -13.57 -4.06
N LYS A 78 -8.07 -12.83 -4.64
CA LYS A 78 -6.63 -13.02 -4.45
C LYS A 78 -6.12 -12.07 -3.35
N GLY A 79 -5.22 -12.57 -2.50
CA GLY A 79 -4.65 -11.79 -1.39
C GLY A 79 -5.60 -11.60 -0.21
N THR A 80 -5.18 -10.75 0.69
CA THR A 80 -5.93 -10.40 1.90
C THR A 80 -6.36 -8.92 1.83
N LEU A 81 -7.65 -8.71 2.06
CA LEU A 81 -8.21 -7.36 2.19
C LEU A 81 -8.39 -7.02 3.68
N ARG A 82 -7.91 -5.83 4.05
CA ARG A 82 -8.12 -5.24 5.37
C ARG A 82 -8.90 -3.95 5.20
N VAL A 83 -9.79 -3.66 6.14
CA VAL A 83 -10.51 -2.38 6.18
C VAL A 83 -10.26 -1.73 7.53
N ILE A 84 -9.75 -0.52 7.49
CA ILE A 84 -9.54 0.34 8.66
C ILE A 84 -10.42 1.58 8.49
N SER A 85 -11.18 1.92 9.51
CA SER A 85 -11.88 3.19 9.57
C SER A 85 -11.04 4.22 10.31
N ALA A 86 -10.79 5.37 9.67
CA ALA A 86 -9.98 6.46 10.21
C ALA A 86 -10.88 7.56 10.78
N GLY A 87 -10.98 7.63 12.09
CA GLY A 87 -11.60 8.70 12.86
C GLY A 87 -10.59 9.34 13.80
N ALA A 88 -11.02 9.80 14.96
CA ALA A 88 -10.13 10.29 16.02
C ALA A 88 -9.12 9.23 16.46
N ILE A 89 -9.54 7.97 16.47
CA ILE A 89 -8.69 6.78 16.65
C ILE A 89 -9.02 5.81 15.52
N PRO A 90 -8.04 5.25 14.81
CA PRO A 90 -8.31 4.27 13.75
C PRO A 90 -8.74 2.93 14.34
N VAL A 91 -9.65 2.24 13.66
CA VAL A 91 -10.18 0.92 14.07
C VAL A 91 -10.07 -0.05 12.89
N THR A 92 -9.52 -1.24 13.14
CA THR A 92 -9.58 -2.34 12.17
C THR A 92 -10.98 -2.95 12.19
N GLU A 93 -11.69 -2.84 11.05
CA GLU A 93 -13.08 -3.26 10.90
C GLU A 93 -13.19 -4.67 10.30
N TYR A 94 -12.29 -5.00 9.39
CA TYR A 94 -12.29 -6.25 8.67
C TYR A 94 -10.88 -6.72 8.30
N ILE A 95 -10.66 -8.03 8.36
CA ILE A 95 -9.50 -8.72 7.80
C ILE A 95 -9.98 -10.04 7.22
N GLY A 96 -9.77 -10.27 5.93
CA GLY A 96 -10.17 -11.53 5.29
C GLY A 96 -10.11 -11.50 3.77
N LYS A 97 -10.92 -12.33 3.14
CA LYS A 97 -11.04 -12.41 1.68
C LYS A 97 -11.79 -11.19 1.14
N PRO A 98 -11.50 -10.74 -0.11
CA PRO A 98 -12.20 -9.61 -0.73
C PRO A 98 -13.74 -9.75 -0.73
N SER A 99 -14.28 -10.95 -0.92
CA SER A 99 -15.73 -11.21 -0.87
C SER A 99 -16.42 -10.82 0.44
N GLY A 100 -15.69 -10.77 1.53
CA GLY A 100 -16.26 -10.42 2.84
C GLY A 100 -16.76 -8.97 2.95
N VAL A 101 -16.42 -8.11 2.00
CA VAL A 101 -16.90 -6.71 1.95
C VAL A 101 -17.95 -6.45 0.85
N GLN A 102 -18.51 -7.48 0.22
CA GLN A 102 -19.55 -7.33 -0.81
C GLN A 102 -20.79 -6.57 -0.31
N ASN A 103 -21.13 -6.77 0.96
CA ASN A 103 -22.24 -6.09 1.63
C ASN A 103 -21.78 -4.90 2.49
N PHE A 104 -20.60 -4.36 2.20
CA PHE A 104 -20.06 -3.24 2.95
C PHE A 104 -20.97 -2.03 2.87
N THR A 105 -21.25 -1.44 4.03
CA THR A 105 -21.89 -0.12 4.18
C THR A 105 -21.20 0.68 5.28
N LEU A 106 -21.23 2.00 5.18
CA LEU A 106 -20.60 2.85 6.19
C LEU A 106 -21.27 2.74 7.58
N GLU A 107 -22.53 2.33 7.64
CA GLU A 107 -23.23 2.10 8.90
C GLU A 107 -22.72 0.85 9.64
N THR A 108 -22.10 -0.10 8.95
CA THR A 108 -21.57 -1.30 9.60
C THR A 108 -20.24 -1.06 10.32
N LEU A 109 -19.60 0.09 10.07
CA LEU A 109 -18.34 0.45 10.71
C LEU A 109 -18.56 0.77 12.20
N LYS A 110 -17.69 0.20 13.04
CA LYS A 110 -17.70 0.40 14.50
C LYS A 110 -17.22 1.79 14.90
N ASN A 111 -16.33 2.37 14.09
CA ASN A 111 -15.76 3.69 14.35
C ASN A 111 -16.80 4.78 14.07
N PRO A 112 -17.10 5.66 15.02
CA PRO A 112 -18.04 6.74 14.80
C PRO A 112 -17.51 7.78 13.82
N VAL A 113 -18.42 8.59 13.26
CA VAL A 113 -18.05 9.79 12.51
C VAL A 113 -17.32 10.75 13.45
N SER A 114 -16.26 11.38 12.94
CA SER A 114 -15.39 12.25 13.71
C SER A 114 -15.16 13.59 13.01
N GLU A 115 -15.01 14.65 13.78
CA GLU A 115 -14.60 15.95 13.26
C GLU A 115 -13.12 15.97 12.89
N ASN A 116 -12.28 15.19 13.63
CA ASN A 116 -10.85 15.09 13.38
C ASN A 116 -10.49 13.64 13.03
N VAL A 117 -9.59 13.48 12.06
CA VAL A 117 -9.11 12.19 11.57
C VAL A 117 -7.61 12.08 11.81
N SER A 118 -7.21 11.12 12.62
CA SER A 118 -5.80 10.81 12.88
C SER A 118 -5.23 9.97 11.75
N VAL A 119 -4.86 10.63 10.64
CA VAL A 119 -4.37 9.97 9.43
C VAL A 119 -3.03 9.30 9.68
N ASP A 120 -2.16 9.92 10.46
CA ASP A 120 -0.87 9.37 10.85
C ASP A 120 -1.01 8.02 11.59
N LEU A 121 -1.94 7.95 12.52
CA LEU A 121 -2.22 6.71 13.26
C LEU A 121 -2.86 5.65 12.34
N ALA A 122 -3.76 6.05 11.43
CA ALA A 122 -4.39 5.13 10.50
C ALA A 122 -3.36 4.52 9.53
N LEU A 123 -2.48 5.34 8.96
CA LEU A 123 -1.39 4.90 8.10
C LEU A 123 -0.39 4.01 8.84
N ARG A 124 -0.10 4.36 10.11
CA ARG A 124 0.78 3.54 10.95
C ARG A 124 0.18 2.16 11.23
N LEU A 125 -1.10 2.10 11.60
CA LEU A 125 -1.83 0.86 11.84
C LEU A 125 -1.87 0.00 10.56
N ALA A 126 -2.27 0.60 9.44
CA ALA A 126 -2.33 -0.08 8.15
C ALA A 126 -0.97 -0.65 7.72
N THR A 127 0.11 0.10 7.91
CA THR A 127 1.46 -0.38 7.62
C THR A 127 1.84 -1.55 8.52
N ASN A 128 1.58 -1.47 9.82
CA ASN A 128 1.85 -2.56 10.77
C ASN A 128 1.12 -3.85 10.37
N ASP A 129 -0.13 -3.76 9.97
CA ASP A 129 -0.94 -4.90 9.55
C ASP A 129 -0.39 -5.59 8.27
N LEU A 130 0.39 -4.84 7.47
CA LEU A 130 1.00 -5.33 6.24
C LEU A 130 2.44 -5.84 6.40
N ILE A 131 3.11 -5.62 7.54
CA ILE A 131 4.55 -5.97 7.72
C ILE A 131 4.81 -7.45 7.43
N ASN A 132 3.92 -8.34 7.84
CA ASN A 132 4.07 -9.77 7.66
C ASN A 132 3.45 -10.31 6.36
N ALA A 133 2.93 -9.43 5.50
CA ALA A 133 2.40 -9.85 4.21
C ALA A 133 3.55 -10.26 3.28
N GLU A 134 3.40 -11.41 2.63
CA GLU A 134 4.44 -12.00 1.77
C GLU A 134 4.48 -11.38 0.36
N LYS A 135 3.35 -10.82 -0.07
CA LYS A 135 3.14 -10.28 -1.41
C LYS A 135 3.25 -8.75 -1.44
N LYS A 136 2.90 -8.15 -2.56
CA LYS A 136 2.84 -6.70 -2.65
C LYS A 136 1.94 -6.12 -1.58
N ARG A 137 2.38 -5.03 -0.97
CA ARG A 137 1.72 -4.36 0.13
C ARG A 137 1.24 -3.01 -0.34
N SER A 138 -0.05 -2.76 -0.25
CA SER A 138 -0.59 -1.46 -0.62
C SER A 138 -1.64 -0.98 0.38
N ILE A 139 -1.58 0.31 0.65
CA ILE A 139 -2.62 1.04 1.37
C ILE A 139 -3.37 1.88 0.34
N ILE A 140 -4.69 1.80 0.36
CA ILE A 140 -5.56 2.65 -0.45
C ILE A 140 -6.46 3.43 0.51
N MET A 141 -6.33 4.74 0.55
CA MET A 141 -7.23 5.58 1.34
C MET A 141 -8.37 6.11 0.46
N ILE A 142 -9.58 5.99 0.94
CA ILE A 142 -10.80 6.49 0.27
C ILE A 142 -11.33 7.68 1.06
N SER A 143 -11.33 8.85 0.44
CA SER A 143 -11.72 10.10 1.10
C SER A 143 -12.18 11.17 0.11
N GLY A 144 -12.85 12.18 0.64
CA GLY A 144 -13.20 13.40 -0.09
C GLY A 144 -12.00 14.31 -0.43
N GLY A 145 -10.84 14.08 0.17
CA GLY A 145 -9.67 14.93 -0.03
C GLY A 145 -9.71 16.27 0.71
N ASN A 146 -10.72 16.51 1.53
CA ASN A 146 -10.71 17.66 2.44
C ASN A 146 -9.89 17.33 3.68
N THR A 147 -8.67 17.84 3.73
CA THR A 147 -7.66 17.52 4.74
C THR A 147 -7.65 18.48 5.93
N ASN A 148 -8.55 19.47 5.99
CA ASN A 148 -8.58 20.43 7.08
C ASN A 148 -8.75 19.76 8.46
N ASN A 149 -9.36 18.58 8.48
CA ASN A 149 -9.62 17.79 9.68
C ASN A 149 -8.58 16.68 9.91
N TYR A 150 -7.53 16.60 9.09
CA TYR A 150 -6.50 15.58 9.22
C TYR A 150 -5.44 15.99 10.25
N SER A 151 -5.09 15.04 11.09
CA SER A 151 -4.10 15.22 12.14
C SER A 151 -2.89 14.32 11.90
N TYR A 152 -1.71 14.92 12.11
CA TYR A 152 -0.40 14.26 12.08
C TYR A 152 0.34 14.54 13.41
N SER A 153 -0.39 14.40 14.51
CA SER A 153 0.07 14.83 15.84
C SER A 153 1.09 13.88 16.47
N LYS A 154 1.11 12.60 16.06
CA LYS A 154 2.02 11.58 16.60
C LYS A 154 3.19 11.30 15.67
N TYR A 155 2.94 11.29 14.37
CA TYR A 155 3.94 11.07 13.33
C TYR A 155 3.79 12.15 12.25
N ASN A 156 4.84 12.88 11.95
CA ASN A 156 4.81 13.83 10.85
C ASN A 156 4.81 13.11 9.50
N LEU A 157 4.54 13.85 8.42
CA LEU A 157 4.45 13.31 7.07
C LEU A 157 5.71 12.56 6.62
N ALA A 158 6.90 13.11 6.92
CA ALA A 158 8.16 12.49 6.53
C ALA A 158 8.40 11.17 7.29
N GLU A 159 8.09 11.14 8.58
CA GLU A 159 8.21 9.94 9.42
C GLU A 159 7.30 8.81 8.94
N ILE A 160 6.01 9.10 8.70
CA ILE A 160 5.06 8.08 8.28
C ILE A 160 5.36 7.58 6.85
N THR A 161 5.75 8.49 5.95
CA THR A 161 6.14 8.13 4.58
C THR A 161 7.40 7.26 4.58
N SER A 162 8.41 7.63 5.38
CA SER A 162 9.62 6.81 5.55
C SER A 162 9.30 5.45 6.14
N TYR A 163 8.36 5.38 7.07
CA TYR A 163 7.93 4.12 7.66
C TYR A 163 7.27 3.19 6.65
N MET A 164 6.37 3.71 5.81
CA MET A 164 5.77 2.95 4.71
C MET A 164 6.82 2.44 3.73
N ASN A 165 7.73 3.31 3.29
CA ASN A 165 8.81 2.95 2.36
C ASN A 165 9.74 1.87 2.94
N ASN A 166 10.12 1.99 4.21
CA ASN A 166 10.96 0.99 4.89
C ASN A 166 10.31 -0.39 4.96
N ASN A 167 8.98 -0.44 4.90
CA ASN A 167 8.21 -1.68 4.90
C ASN A 167 7.69 -2.06 3.50
N SER A 168 8.15 -1.38 2.45
CA SER A 168 7.74 -1.63 1.05
C SER A 168 6.23 -1.53 0.84
N VAL A 169 5.60 -0.57 1.50
CA VAL A 169 4.17 -0.31 1.38
C VAL A 169 3.96 0.88 0.45
N CYS A 170 3.19 0.69 -0.62
CA CYS A 170 2.75 1.76 -1.51
C CYS A 170 1.47 2.40 -0.96
N PHE A 171 1.30 3.69 -1.17
CA PHE A 171 0.09 4.39 -0.76
C PHE A 171 -0.60 5.02 -1.97
N SER A 172 -1.83 4.60 -2.23
CA SER A 172 -2.71 5.18 -3.24
C SER A 172 -3.90 5.88 -2.59
N PHE A 173 -4.47 6.84 -3.29
CA PHE A 173 -5.59 7.62 -2.79
C PHE A 173 -6.75 7.60 -3.79
N ILE A 174 -7.95 7.25 -3.31
CA ILE A 174 -9.19 7.35 -4.08
C ILE A 174 -9.94 8.58 -3.62
N GLN A 175 -10.05 9.55 -4.50
CA GLN A 175 -10.77 10.79 -4.24
C GLN A 175 -12.22 10.69 -4.70
N VAL A 176 -13.15 10.89 -3.76
CA VAL A 176 -14.60 10.84 -4.02
C VAL A 176 -15.24 12.21 -4.21
N MET A 177 -14.45 13.28 -4.10
CA MET A 177 -14.87 14.67 -4.39
C MET A 177 -14.10 15.25 -5.57
N GLN A 178 -14.74 16.20 -6.28
CA GLN A 178 -14.09 16.92 -7.39
C GLN A 178 -13.36 18.18 -6.90
N ASN A 179 -12.40 18.04 -6.01
CA ASN A 179 -11.56 19.12 -5.55
C ASN A 179 -10.07 18.76 -5.76
N ALA A 180 -9.20 19.73 -5.63
CA ALA A 180 -7.77 19.49 -5.72
C ALA A 180 -7.31 18.60 -4.56
N LEU A 181 -6.40 17.67 -4.85
CA LEU A 181 -5.75 16.88 -3.82
C LEU A 181 -4.89 17.79 -2.94
N SER A 182 -4.92 17.54 -1.64
CA SER A 182 -4.07 18.31 -0.72
C SER A 182 -2.58 18.05 -0.96
N SER A 183 -1.75 18.99 -0.54
CA SER A 183 -0.29 18.89 -0.60
C SER A 183 0.23 17.70 0.21
N GLU A 184 -0.39 17.40 1.34
CA GLU A 184 -0.03 16.30 2.23
C GLU A 184 -0.28 14.94 1.57
N MET A 185 -1.47 14.75 0.99
CA MET A 185 -1.80 13.51 0.29
C MET A 185 -0.94 13.34 -0.97
N SER A 186 -0.75 14.42 -1.73
CA SER A 186 0.16 14.42 -2.89
C SER A 186 1.59 14.03 -2.48
N TYR A 187 2.05 14.54 -1.33
CA TYR A 187 3.37 14.19 -0.81
C TYR A 187 3.48 12.69 -0.52
N ILE A 188 2.52 12.11 0.17
CA ILE A 188 2.56 10.67 0.51
C ILE A 188 2.49 9.82 -0.77
N VAL A 189 1.53 10.07 -1.66
CA VAL A 189 1.38 9.35 -2.92
C VAL A 189 2.68 9.35 -3.73
N ASN A 190 3.23 10.54 -3.97
CA ASN A 190 4.42 10.70 -4.80
C ASN A 190 5.70 10.10 -4.19
N ASN A 191 5.78 10.00 -2.87
CA ASN A 191 6.96 9.49 -2.18
C ASN A 191 6.86 8.00 -1.82
N THR A 192 5.74 7.32 -2.10
CA THR A 192 5.55 5.88 -1.86
C THR A 192 5.27 5.08 -3.12
N CYS A 193 5.48 5.66 -4.30
CA CYS A 193 5.18 5.06 -5.60
C CYS A 193 3.71 4.64 -5.79
N GLY A 194 2.78 5.29 -5.10
CA GLY A 194 1.36 5.08 -5.27
C GLY A 194 0.75 5.99 -6.34
N GLU A 195 -0.55 5.87 -6.52
CA GLU A 195 -1.32 6.56 -7.55
C GLU A 195 -2.54 7.28 -6.96
N LEU A 196 -3.00 8.32 -7.69
CA LEU A 196 -4.23 9.04 -7.38
C LEU A 196 -5.35 8.61 -8.32
N TYR A 197 -6.45 8.13 -7.74
CA TYR A 197 -7.65 7.72 -8.47
C TYR A 197 -8.81 8.64 -8.19
N TYR A 198 -9.62 8.90 -9.21
CA TYR A 198 -10.86 9.67 -9.12
C TYR A 198 -12.03 8.77 -9.49
N ILE A 199 -12.96 8.57 -8.56
CA ILE A 199 -14.11 7.70 -8.77
C ILE A 199 -15.01 8.13 -9.95
N PHE A 200 -15.00 9.42 -10.29
CA PHE A 200 -15.81 9.98 -11.36
C PHE A 200 -15.19 9.88 -12.76
N ARG A 201 -14.02 9.29 -12.90
CA ARG A 201 -13.43 9.04 -14.22
C ARG A 201 -14.15 7.89 -14.92
N PRO A 202 -14.28 7.94 -16.28
CA PRO A 202 -14.97 6.88 -17.05
C PRO A 202 -14.38 5.48 -16.86
N GLU A 203 -13.06 5.38 -16.64
CA GLU A 203 -12.34 4.13 -16.35
C GLU A 203 -12.65 3.56 -14.95
N GLY A 204 -13.16 4.41 -14.04
CA GLY A 204 -13.43 4.01 -12.65
C GLY A 204 -12.20 3.50 -11.93
N LEU A 205 -12.36 2.44 -11.12
CA LEU A 205 -11.30 1.82 -10.33
C LEU A 205 -10.83 0.46 -10.90
N LYS A 206 -11.23 0.12 -12.13
CA LYS A 206 -10.99 -1.21 -12.71
C LYS A 206 -9.52 -1.60 -12.77
N ASN A 207 -8.63 -0.63 -13.01
CA ASN A 207 -7.21 -0.88 -13.19
C ASN A 207 -6.41 -0.78 -11.89
N ILE A 208 -7.00 -0.35 -10.79
CA ILE A 208 -6.28 -0.04 -9.54
C ILE A 208 -5.40 -1.20 -9.05
N ILE A 209 -5.88 -2.43 -9.17
CA ILE A 209 -5.11 -3.60 -8.74
C ILE A 209 -3.96 -3.89 -9.71
N ASN A 210 -4.19 -3.79 -11.01
CA ASN A 210 -3.14 -3.98 -12.01
C ASN A 210 -2.06 -2.93 -11.86
N ASP A 211 -2.42 -1.66 -11.69
CA ASP A 211 -1.47 -0.57 -11.46
C ASP A 211 -0.61 -0.84 -10.21
N ILE A 212 -1.22 -1.30 -9.12
CA ILE A 212 -0.49 -1.71 -7.90
C ILE A 212 0.45 -2.89 -8.19
N LEU A 213 0.01 -3.88 -8.94
CA LEU A 213 0.82 -5.05 -9.28
C LEU A 213 2.01 -4.69 -10.19
N GLU A 214 1.88 -3.68 -11.02
CA GLU A 214 2.93 -3.18 -11.91
C GLU A 214 3.98 -2.31 -11.20
N ILE A 215 3.71 -1.80 -9.98
CA ILE A 215 4.67 -0.97 -9.24
C ILE A 215 5.97 -1.75 -9.03
N PRO A 216 7.13 -1.27 -9.53
CA PRO A 216 8.41 -1.92 -9.33
C PRO A 216 8.82 -1.99 -7.86
N GLN A 217 9.30 -3.13 -7.40
CA GLN A 217 9.76 -3.31 -6.02
C GLN A 217 11.28 -3.31 -5.86
N GLY A 218 12.02 -3.37 -6.98
CA GLY A 218 13.48 -3.49 -6.93
C GLY A 218 13.96 -4.77 -6.23
N VAL A 219 13.17 -5.83 -6.27
CA VAL A 219 13.50 -7.13 -5.69
C VAL A 219 14.02 -8.04 -6.79
N TYR A 220 15.16 -8.69 -6.55
CA TYR A 220 15.85 -9.56 -7.50
C TYR A 220 16.08 -10.93 -6.90
N GLN A 221 16.04 -11.95 -7.71
CA GLN A 221 16.32 -13.32 -7.32
C GLN A 221 17.65 -13.78 -7.89
N LEU A 222 18.48 -14.30 -7.00
CA LEU A 222 19.77 -14.92 -7.34
C LEU A 222 19.80 -16.36 -6.83
N SER A 223 20.39 -17.24 -7.60
CA SER A 223 20.71 -18.60 -7.20
C SER A 223 22.21 -18.78 -7.15
N TYR A 224 22.72 -19.43 -6.13
CA TYR A 224 24.14 -19.79 -6.02
C TYR A 224 24.32 -21.07 -5.22
N THR A 225 25.48 -21.70 -5.39
CA THR A 225 25.84 -22.87 -4.58
C THR A 225 26.79 -22.42 -3.46
N SER A 226 26.35 -22.60 -2.21
CA SER A 226 27.20 -22.32 -1.03
C SER A 226 28.38 -23.29 -1.01
N SER A 227 29.55 -22.76 -0.70
CA SER A 227 30.76 -23.56 -0.43
C SER A 227 30.94 -23.90 1.04
N LEU A 228 29.99 -23.47 1.89
CA LEU A 228 29.99 -23.77 3.32
C LEU A 228 29.53 -25.19 3.58
N PRO A 229 30.11 -25.91 4.56
CA PRO A 229 29.62 -27.21 4.98
C PRO A 229 28.17 -27.08 5.50
N THR A 230 27.31 -27.96 5.06
CA THR A 230 25.98 -28.15 5.67
C THR A 230 26.16 -28.72 7.06
N ASN A 231 25.75 -27.96 8.08
CA ASN A 231 25.67 -28.46 9.46
C ASN A 231 24.53 -29.46 9.61
#